data_39b9faea2fd4d8e47281c6e4935e1d9b
#
_entry.id   39b9faea2fd4d8e47281c6e4935e1d9b
#
_cell.length_a   1.000
_cell.length_b   1.000
_cell.length_c   1.000
_cell.angle_alpha   90.00
_cell.angle_beta   90.00
_cell.angle_gamma   90.00
#
_symmetry.space_group_name_H-M   'P 1'
#
loop_
_entity.id
_entity.type
_entity.pdbx_description
1 polymer ?
#
loop_
_entity_poly.entity_id
_entity_poly.type
_entity_poly.pdbx_seq_one_letter_code
_entity_poly.pdbx_strand_id
1 'polypeptide(L)'
;MAKKILIADDEPNIVTALEFLLERNGYQVCIARNGDEALKVIEAEMPDLVLLDIMMPLKSGYEVCKRIRERPEWASVKVVMLSAKGREVEVNKGMGMGADLYITKPFSTRDLIEKIKSLVG
;
A
#
# COMPACT_ATOMS: atom_id res chain seq x y z
N MET A 1 17.01 11.60 3.32
CA MET A 1 16.08 11.15 4.34
C MET A 1 15.34 9.90 3.86
N ALA A 2 15.07 8.98 4.78
CA ALA A 2 14.38 7.75 4.42
C ALA A 2 12.93 8.03 4.03
N LYS A 3 12.46 7.40 2.98
CA LYS A 3 11.05 7.44 2.61
C LYS A 3 10.25 6.58 3.57
N LYS A 4 9.02 6.98 3.83
CA LYS A 4 8.13 6.29 4.76
C LYS A 4 7.08 5.52 3.98
N ILE A 5 6.91 4.24 4.32
CA ILE A 5 5.94 3.36 3.66
C ILE A 5 4.97 2.83 4.70
N LEU A 6 3.69 2.94 4.41
CA LEU A 6 2.64 2.31 5.21
C LEU A 6 2.32 0.95 4.63
N ILE A 7 2.32 -0.07 5.47
CA ILE A 7 1.84 -1.40 5.12
C ILE A 7 0.43 -1.52 5.70
N ALA A 8 -0.57 -1.60 4.85
CA ALA A 8 -1.95 -1.77 5.24
C ALA A 8 -2.41 -3.17 4.82
N ASP A 9 -2.37 -4.11 5.76
CA ASP A 9 -2.69 -5.52 5.51
C ASP A 9 -3.08 -6.16 6.85
N ASP A 10 -4.05 -7.05 6.81
CA ASP A 10 -4.54 -7.73 8.03
C ASP A 10 -3.86 -9.08 8.29
N GLU A 11 -2.99 -9.54 7.39
CA GLU A 11 -2.27 -10.81 7.55
C GLU A 11 -0.93 -10.58 8.24
N PRO A 12 -0.77 -11.03 9.52
CA PRO A 12 0.45 -10.76 10.28
C PRO A 12 1.74 -11.24 9.60
N ASN A 13 1.67 -12.38 8.92
CA ASN A 13 2.85 -12.95 8.24
C ASN A 13 3.32 -12.06 7.09
N ILE A 14 2.37 -11.52 6.32
CA ILE A 14 2.67 -10.60 5.22
C ILE A 14 3.26 -9.31 5.77
N VAL A 15 2.64 -8.76 6.83
CA VAL A 15 3.10 -7.52 7.45
C VAL A 15 4.54 -7.68 7.95
N THR A 16 4.83 -8.76 8.67
CA THR A 16 6.17 -9.00 9.22
C THR A 16 7.21 -9.13 8.10
N ALA A 17 6.88 -9.88 7.05
CA ALA A 17 7.79 -10.08 5.92
C ALA A 17 8.07 -8.78 5.19
N LEU A 18 7.04 -7.97 4.93
CA LEU A 18 7.18 -6.70 4.25
C LEU A 18 7.95 -5.69 5.10
N GLU A 19 7.66 -5.63 6.39
CA GLU A 19 8.36 -4.72 7.30
C GLU A 19 9.86 -5.00 7.27
N PHE A 20 10.25 -6.26 7.42
CA PHE A 20 11.65 -6.67 7.39
C PHE A 20 12.31 -6.29 6.07
N LEU A 21 11.66 -6.61 4.96
CA LEU A 21 12.17 -6.34 3.63
C LEU A 21 12.38 -4.83 3.39
N LEU A 22 11.39 -4.03 3.75
CA LEU A 22 11.45 -2.59 3.52
C LEU A 22 12.49 -1.92 4.41
N GLU A 23 12.58 -2.31 5.66
CA GLU A 23 13.59 -1.76 6.56
C GLU A 23 15.00 -2.09 6.09
N ARG A 24 15.22 -3.29 5.56
CA ARG A 24 16.51 -3.68 4.99
C ARG A 24 16.89 -2.81 3.79
N ASN A 25 15.93 -2.25 3.10
CA ASN A 25 16.16 -1.41 1.94
C ASN A 25 16.16 0.09 2.26
N GLY A 26 16.20 0.42 3.55
CA GLY A 26 16.38 1.80 4.00
C GLY A 26 15.10 2.61 4.14
N TYR A 27 13.93 1.96 4.10
CA TYR A 27 12.65 2.64 4.29
C TYR A 27 12.23 2.66 5.75
N GLN A 28 11.52 3.70 6.14
CA GLN A 28 10.79 3.74 7.40
C GLN A 28 9.43 3.09 7.17
N VAL A 29 8.94 2.34 8.16
CA VAL A 29 7.70 1.57 8.01
C VAL A 29 6.71 1.93 9.11
N CYS A 30 5.46 2.14 8.72
CA CYS A 30 4.32 2.17 9.63
C CYS A 30 3.32 1.11 9.18
N ILE A 31 2.44 0.70 10.09
CA ILE A 31 1.58 -0.47 9.88
C ILE A 31 0.15 -0.12 10.25
N ALA A 32 -0.80 -0.58 9.42
CA ALA A 32 -2.22 -0.55 9.71
C ALA A 32 -2.81 -1.92 9.40
N ARG A 33 -3.75 -2.38 10.20
CA ARG A 33 -4.31 -3.73 10.10
C ARG A 33 -5.71 -3.77 9.51
N ASN A 34 -6.28 -2.62 9.24
CA ASN A 34 -7.60 -2.49 8.61
C ASN A 34 -7.69 -1.12 7.94
N GLY A 35 -8.77 -0.93 7.17
CA GLY A 35 -8.94 0.29 6.38
C GLY A 35 -9.11 1.55 7.22
N ASP A 36 -9.82 1.48 8.35
CA ASP A 36 -9.98 2.65 9.22
C ASP A 36 -8.66 3.07 9.83
N GLU A 37 -7.88 2.10 10.31
CA GLU A 37 -6.57 2.35 10.88
C GLU A 37 -5.63 2.94 9.82
N ALA A 38 -5.72 2.43 8.58
CA ALA A 38 -4.90 2.94 7.48
C ALA A 38 -5.11 4.44 7.27
N LEU A 39 -6.36 4.89 7.25
CA LEU A 39 -6.67 6.31 7.06
C LEU A 39 -6.14 7.16 8.22
N LYS A 40 -6.23 6.66 9.44
CA LYS A 40 -5.69 7.36 10.62
C LYS A 40 -4.18 7.48 10.55
N VAL A 41 -3.49 6.41 10.15
CA VAL A 41 -2.04 6.42 10.04
C VAL A 41 -1.58 7.34 8.91
N ILE A 42 -2.28 7.36 7.78
CA ILE A 42 -1.95 8.27 6.68
C ILE A 42 -2.03 9.72 7.17
N GLU A 43 -3.07 10.08 7.90
CA GLU A 43 -3.24 11.43 8.43
C GLU A 43 -2.13 11.80 9.42
N ALA A 44 -1.76 10.87 10.30
CA ALA A 44 -0.78 11.13 11.35
C ALA A 44 0.66 11.10 10.82
N GLU A 45 0.97 10.18 9.93
CA GLU A 45 2.35 9.90 9.51
C GLU A 45 2.70 10.43 8.13
N MET A 46 1.73 10.74 7.30
CA MET A 46 1.94 11.22 5.93
C MET A 46 2.98 10.39 5.17
N PRO A 47 2.72 9.09 4.95
CA PRO A 47 3.69 8.25 4.25
C PRO A 47 3.87 8.67 2.80
N ASP A 48 5.02 8.32 2.23
CA ASP A 48 5.31 8.59 0.81
C ASP A 48 4.59 7.59 -0.08
N LEU A 49 4.37 6.37 0.41
CA LEU A 49 3.74 5.30 -0.32
C LEU A 49 2.95 4.41 0.62
N VAL A 50 1.82 3.88 0.14
CA VAL A 50 0.98 2.93 0.87
C VAL A 50 0.96 1.62 0.09
N LEU A 51 1.37 0.53 0.75
CA LEU A 51 1.14 -0.83 0.26
C LEU A 51 -0.21 -1.26 0.84
N LEU A 52 -1.18 -1.46 -0.01
CA LEU A 52 -2.59 -1.55 0.39
C LEU A 52 -3.21 -2.86 -0.07
N ASP A 53 -3.49 -3.75 0.89
CA ASP A 53 -4.21 -4.98 0.58
C ASP A 53 -5.65 -4.65 0.20
N ILE A 54 -6.16 -5.27 -0.84
CA ILE A 54 -7.53 -5.04 -1.30
C ILE A 54 -8.54 -5.58 -0.29
N MET A 55 -8.27 -6.77 0.24
CA MET A 55 -9.21 -7.47 1.13
C MET A 55 -8.87 -7.24 2.59
N MET A 56 -9.40 -6.15 3.15
CA MET A 56 -9.22 -5.82 4.56
C MET A 56 -10.55 -5.66 5.29
N PRO A 57 -10.59 -5.91 6.63
CA PRO A 57 -11.78 -5.61 7.42
C PRO A 57 -12.08 -4.12 7.47
N LEU A 58 -13.30 -3.77 7.76
CA LEU A 58 -13.87 -2.44 7.95
C LEU A 58 -13.95 -1.65 6.65
N LYS A 59 -12.83 -1.29 6.05
CA LYS A 59 -12.78 -0.65 4.73
C LYS A 59 -11.82 -1.42 3.85
N SER A 60 -12.28 -1.76 2.65
CA SER A 60 -11.44 -2.45 1.67
C SER A 60 -10.33 -1.52 1.17
N GLY A 61 -9.33 -2.11 0.50
CA GLY A 61 -8.28 -1.32 -0.13
C GLY A 61 -8.83 -0.34 -1.15
N TYR A 62 -9.90 -0.71 -1.86
CA TYR A 62 -10.55 0.21 -2.81
C TYR A 62 -11.07 1.46 -2.11
N GLU A 63 -11.76 1.29 -0.98
CA GLU A 63 -12.29 2.42 -0.24
C GLU A 63 -11.19 3.33 0.30
N VAL A 64 -10.12 2.75 0.81
CA VAL A 64 -8.99 3.52 1.30
C VAL A 64 -8.35 4.32 0.16
N CYS A 65 -8.13 3.68 -0.98
CA CYS A 65 -7.57 4.34 -2.17
C CYS A 65 -8.45 5.52 -2.61
N LYS A 66 -9.76 5.31 -2.67
CA LYS A 66 -10.72 6.36 -3.02
C LYS A 66 -10.60 7.54 -2.06
N ARG A 67 -10.56 7.27 -0.74
CA ARG A 67 -10.43 8.32 0.27
C ARG A 67 -9.13 9.11 0.12
N ILE A 68 -8.03 8.42 -0.19
CA ILE A 68 -6.75 9.08 -0.42
C ILE A 68 -6.87 10.04 -1.60
N ARG A 69 -7.48 9.62 -2.69
CA ARG A 69 -7.60 10.44 -3.90
C ARG A 69 -8.61 11.57 -3.78
N GLU A 70 -9.52 11.50 -2.82
CA GLU A 70 -10.47 12.58 -2.55
C GLU A 70 -9.87 13.73 -1.75
N ARG A 71 -8.69 13.54 -1.14
CA ARG A 71 -8.05 14.57 -0.30
C ARG A 71 -6.89 15.21 -1.03
N PRO A 72 -6.99 16.50 -1.38
CA PRO A 72 -5.91 17.20 -2.10
C PRO A 72 -4.57 17.17 -1.38
N GLU A 73 -4.57 17.22 -0.05
CA GLU A 73 -3.34 17.19 0.74
C GLU A 73 -2.61 15.85 0.69
N TRP A 74 -3.28 14.81 0.18
CA TRP A 74 -2.69 13.47 0.02
C TRP A 74 -2.39 13.13 -1.45
N ALA A 75 -2.43 14.13 -2.32
CA ALA A 75 -2.26 13.91 -3.77
C ALA A 75 -0.91 13.28 -4.13
N SER A 76 0.11 13.53 -3.34
CA SER A 76 1.46 12.99 -3.60
C SER A 76 1.70 11.58 -3.02
N VAL A 77 0.75 11.06 -2.23
CA VAL A 77 0.89 9.70 -1.67
C VAL A 77 0.74 8.68 -2.78
N LYS A 78 1.74 7.83 -2.96
CA LYS A 78 1.67 6.74 -3.94
C LYS A 78 0.90 5.57 -3.37
N VAL A 79 0.07 4.94 -4.19
CA VAL A 79 -0.75 3.80 -3.76
C VAL A 79 -0.39 2.59 -4.60
N VAL A 80 0.06 1.53 -3.93
CA VAL A 80 0.33 0.24 -4.55
C VAL A 80 -0.64 -0.76 -3.95
N MET A 81 -1.51 -1.31 -4.79
CA MET A 81 -2.49 -2.30 -4.35
C MET A 81 -1.89 -3.70 -4.38
N LEU A 82 -2.16 -4.49 -3.35
CA LEU A 82 -1.76 -5.90 -3.29
C LEU A 82 -3.00 -6.75 -3.55
N SER A 83 -2.96 -7.53 -4.63
CA SER A 83 -4.11 -8.30 -5.10
C SER A 83 -3.78 -9.80 -5.12
N ALA A 84 -4.77 -10.64 -4.82
CA ALA A 84 -4.62 -12.08 -4.99
C ALA A 84 -4.54 -12.44 -6.48
N LYS A 85 -3.76 -13.48 -6.79
CA LYS A 85 -3.63 -13.98 -8.16
C LYS A 85 -5.01 -14.32 -8.74
N GLY A 86 -5.23 -13.95 -9.99
CA GLY A 86 -6.48 -14.26 -10.69
C GLY A 86 -7.59 -13.23 -10.53
N ARG A 87 -7.30 -12.07 -9.97
CA ARG A 87 -8.31 -11.03 -9.73
C ARG A 87 -8.16 -9.83 -10.65
N GLU A 88 -8.07 -10.07 -11.95
CA GLU A 88 -7.88 -9.01 -12.95
C GLU A 88 -9.01 -7.98 -12.96
N VAL A 89 -10.24 -8.41 -12.68
CA VAL A 89 -11.38 -7.48 -12.60
C VAL A 89 -11.16 -6.46 -11.48
N GLU A 90 -10.64 -6.92 -10.34
CA GLU A 90 -10.35 -6.04 -9.22
C GLU A 90 -9.18 -5.10 -9.52
N VAL A 91 -8.18 -5.58 -10.26
CA VAL A 91 -7.06 -4.75 -10.70
C VAL A 91 -7.57 -3.59 -11.54
N ASN A 92 -8.42 -3.86 -12.54
CA ASN A 92 -9.00 -2.83 -13.40
C ASN A 92 -9.81 -1.82 -12.59
N LYS A 93 -10.60 -2.29 -11.63
CA LYS A 93 -11.39 -1.44 -10.75
C LYS A 93 -10.50 -0.51 -9.94
N GLY A 94 -9.44 -1.05 -9.33
CA GLY A 94 -8.54 -0.26 -8.50
C GLY A 94 -7.75 0.79 -9.27
N MET A 95 -7.29 0.46 -10.48
CA MET A 95 -6.60 1.44 -11.33
C MET A 95 -7.53 2.59 -11.70
N GLY A 96 -8.81 2.29 -11.92
CA GLY A 96 -9.84 3.31 -12.14
C GLY A 96 -10.07 4.19 -10.92
N MET A 97 -9.68 3.75 -9.74
CA MET A 97 -9.81 4.50 -8.48
C MET A 97 -8.56 5.29 -8.12
N GLY A 98 -7.53 5.27 -8.96
CA GLY A 98 -6.35 6.10 -8.77
C GLY A 98 -5.16 5.42 -8.12
N ALA A 99 -5.10 4.09 -8.10
CA ALA A 99 -3.91 3.38 -7.68
C ALA A 99 -2.78 3.60 -8.68
N ASP A 100 -1.56 3.72 -8.19
CA ASP A 100 -0.39 3.92 -9.06
C ASP A 100 0.12 2.61 -9.63
N LEU A 101 0.00 1.52 -8.88
CA LEU A 101 0.46 0.22 -9.29
C LEU A 101 -0.36 -0.88 -8.63
N TYR A 102 -0.33 -2.05 -9.27
CA TYR A 102 -0.84 -3.30 -8.72
C TYR A 102 0.27 -4.32 -8.64
N ILE A 103 0.31 -5.07 -7.55
CA ILE A 103 1.22 -6.20 -7.38
C ILE A 103 0.39 -7.41 -6.99
N THR A 104 0.55 -8.50 -7.72
CA THR A 104 -0.20 -9.74 -7.48
C THR A 104 0.52 -10.59 -6.43
N LYS A 105 -0.23 -11.12 -5.47
CA LYS A 105 0.28 -12.08 -4.48
C LYS A 105 0.20 -13.50 -5.08
N PRO A 106 1.19 -14.36 -4.90
CA PRO A 106 2.48 -14.07 -4.27
C PRO A 106 3.36 -13.22 -5.18
N PHE A 107 4.13 -12.32 -4.57
CA PHE A 107 5.01 -11.41 -5.33
C PHE A 107 6.48 -11.78 -5.11
N SER A 108 7.31 -11.40 -6.09
CA SER A 108 8.76 -11.44 -5.94
C SER A 108 9.19 -10.26 -5.09
N THR A 109 10.00 -10.51 -4.05
CA THR A 109 10.51 -9.44 -3.17
C THR A 109 11.35 -8.45 -3.97
N ARG A 110 12.13 -8.94 -4.93
CA ARG A 110 12.95 -8.10 -5.80
C ARG A 110 12.08 -7.17 -6.66
N ASP A 111 11.03 -7.72 -7.28
CA ASP A 111 10.10 -6.94 -8.09
C ASP A 111 9.41 -5.87 -7.26
N LEU A 112 8.98 -6.23 -6.06
CA LEU A 112 8.30 -5.31 -5.16
C LEU A 112 9.20 -4.11 -4.84
N ILE A 113 10.45 -4.36 -4.47
CA ILE A 113 11.40 -3.30 -4.13
C ILE A 113 11.70 -2.43 -5.36
N GLU A 114 11.89 -3.03 -6.53
CA GLU A 114 12.13 -2.28 -7.76
C GLU A 114 10.97 -1.33 -8.08
N LYS A 115 9.74 -1.81 -7.94
CA LYS A 115 8.54 -1.00 -8.20
C LYS A 115 8.39 0.12 -7.18
N ILE A 116 8.66 -0.16 -5.91
CA ILE A 116 8.62 0.89 -4.88
C ILE A 116 9.66 1.97 -5.18
N LYS A 117 10.88 1.58 -5.51
CA LYS A 117 11.94 2.54 -5.85
C LYS A 117 11.57 3.38 -7.06
N SER A 118 10.90 2.80 -8.04
CA SER A 118 10.48 3.55 -9.22
C SER A 118 9.45 4.62 -8.89
N LEU A 119 8.69 4.46 -7.82
CA LEU A 119 7.66 5.42 -7.42
C LEU A 119 8.16 6.48 -6.45
N VAL A 120 9.04 6.13 -5.52
CA VAL A 120 9.45 7.05 -4.45
C VAL A 120 10.96 7.30 -4.37
N GLY A 121 11.76 6.52 -5.07
CA GLY A 121 13.21 6.71 -5.08
C GLY A 121 14.00 5.89 -4.07
#